data_2b631e445e849bb6f7b4af506383c444
#
_entry.id   2b631e445e849bb6f7b4af506383c444
#
_cell.length_a   1.000
_cell.length_b   1.000
_cell.length_c   1.000
_cell.angle_alpha   90.00
_cell.angle_beta   90.00
_cell.angle_gamma   90.00
#
_symmetry.space_group_name_H-M   'P 1'
#
loop_
_entity.id
_entity.type
_entity.pdbx_description
1 polymer ?
#
loop_
_entity_poly.entity_id
_entity_poly.type
_entity_poly.pdbx_seq_one_letter_code
_entity_poly.pdbx_strand_id
1 'polypeptide(L)'
;MAEENRKFMKSDSSYDDSFRAEYLHPRYWGLWLLAPLLFVFAWIPVCIRDAFGRLLAGIVLKVSGRPAEVAMVNLRIMRKELTDAERREIIRKSVEIGMCGLLAYGEPFFLPKSMLMRRWNPVGKEYLDEAVKTGKPIIFMIPHTWTIDCCGLYLSAIGLPMTTMMHSSRNDLMDWYMNRLRLRFGGKVFERGASLRPVIRSLREGNHFYYLPDEDLGKDYPSLFVPLFGTKKATLDMLPKLAKVSGAVVVPMLATYNMETRRYDVVFERMYDGFPSGDNTADAERMNRSIESLLEGRIEQYMLFLRFYQTRPEGEKWEPYYWLSREMWRRRAAGGKPEDPAISTMPEDEGGGKVRI
;
A
#
# COMPACT_ATOMS: atom_id res chain seq x y z
N MET A 1 -13.76 27.33 5.37
CA MET A 1 -13.73 26.05 6.14
C MET A 1 -12.94 24.93 5.45
N ALA A 2 -13.21 24.55 4.19
CA ALA A 2 -12.36 23.57 3.49
C ALA A 2 -10.93 24.07 3.20
N GLU A 3 -10.72 25.36 3.08
CA GLU A 3 -9.41 26.00 2.90
C GLU A 3 -8.60 26.11 4.19
N GLU A 4 -9.24 26.28 5.33
CA GLU A 4 -8.59 26.32 6.64
C GLU A 4 -8.10 24.94 7.09
N ASN A 5 -8.86 23.88 6.81
CA ASN A 5 -8.41 22.50 7.02
C ASN A 5 -7.22 22.14 6.12
N ARG A 6 -7.15 22.64 4.86
CA ARG A 6 -5.96 22.52 4.01
C ARG A 6 -4.73 23.24 4.55
N LYS A 7 -4.90 24.31 5.35
CA LYS A 7 -3.78 25.01 6.01
C LYS A 7 -3.17 24.18 7.15
N PHE A 8 -3.99 23.40 7.89
CA PHE A 8 -3.49 22.53 8.97
C PHE A 8 -2.61 21.40 8.48
N MET A 9 -2.92 20.85 7.32
CA MET A 9 -2.20 19.69 6.74
C MET A 9 -0.95 20.07 5.95
N LYS A 10 -0.68 21.34 5.70
CA LYS A 10 0.59 21.85 5.15
C LYS A 10 1.62 22.19 6.21
N SER A 11 1.30 21.99 7.50
CA SER A 11 2.20 22.27 8.60
C SER A 11 3.18 21.10 8.82
N ASP A 12 4.38 21.41 9.29
CA ASP A 12 5.38 20.44 9.76
C ASP A 12 4.93 19.71 11.05
N SER A 13 3.68 19.85 11.48
CA SER A 13 3.09 19.18 12.64
C SER A 13 2.50 17.83 12.29
N SER A 14 2.58 16.87 13.21
CA SER A 14 1.86 15.61 13.11
C SER A 14 0.36 15.85 13.17
N TYR A 15 -0.40 14.96 12.53
CA TYR A 15 -1.86 14.96 12.57
C TYR A 15 -2.35 14.91 14.02
N ASP A 16 -3.33 15.78 14.30
CA ASP A 16 -4.05 15.81 15.58
C ASP A 16 -5.29 14.89 15.48
N ASP A 17 -5.27 13.77 16.19
CA ASP A 17 -6.33 12.76 16.20
C ASP A 17 -7.42 13.04 17.26
N SER A 18 -7.47 14.25 17.82
CA SER A 18 -8.52 14.67 18.75
C SER A 18 -9.89 14.68 18.05
N PHE A 19 -10.93 14.29 18.81
CA PHE A 19 -12.29 14.31 18.29
C PHE A 19 -12.79 15.76 18.20
N ARG A 20 -13.40 16.13 17.07
CA ARG A 20 -13.97 17.46 16.83
C ARG A 20 -15.50 17.37 16.75
N ALA A 21 -16.20 18.33 17.37
CA ALA A 21 -17.65 18.37 17.31
C ALA A 21 -18.21 18.47 15.89
N GLU A 22 -17.43 19.04 14.95
CA GLU A 22 -17.78 19.11 13.52
C GLU A 22 -18.03 17.74 12.89
N TYR A 23 -17.44 16.67 13.41
CA TYR A 23 -17.65 15.29 12.93
C TYR A 23 -19.06 14.76 13.21
N LEU A 24 -19.85 15.42 14.08
CA LEU A 24 -21.26 15.11 14.33
C LEU A 24 -22.22 15.74 13.32
N HIS A 25 -21.72 16.60 12.42
CA HIS A 25 -22.53 17.26 11.41
C HIS A 25 -23.26 16.22 10.51
N PRO A 26 -24.55 16.46 10.12
CA PRO A 26 -25.35 15.53 9.34
C PRO A 26 -24.68 14.96 8.07
N ARG A 27 -23.80 15.74 7.45
CA ARG A 27 -23.03 15.29 6.26
C ARG A 27 -22.20 14.00 6.52
N TYR A 28 -21.89 13.68 7.76
CA TYR A 28 -21.10 12.51 8.16
C TYR A 28 -21.94 11.35 8.70
N TRP A 29 -23.25 11.50 8.86
CA TRP A 29 -24.08 10.45 9.47
C TRP A 29 -24.01 9.12 8.71
N GLY A 30 -23.92 9.17 7.36
CA GLY A 30 -23.71 7.96 6.57
C GLY A 30 -22.44 7.18 6.96
N LEU A 31 -21.35 7.88 7.30
CA LEU A 31 -20.12 7.23 7.79
C LEU A 31 -20.26 6.76 9.23
N TRP A 32 -21.00 7.49 10.07
CA TRP A 32 -21.27 7.03 11.44
C TRP A 32 -22.07 5.73 11.48
N LEU A 33 -22.90 5.45 10.48
CA LEU A 33 -23.61 4.15 10.37
C LEU A 33 -22.64 2.97 10.15
N LEU A 34 -21.43 3.22 9.68
CA LEU A 34 -20.39 2.19 9.57
C LEU A 34 -19.78 1.81 10.93
N ALA A 35 -19.77 2.72 11.90
CA ALA A 35 -19.16 2.46 13.20
C ALA A 35 -19.78 1.27 13.96
N PRO A 36 -21.13 1.16 14.13
CA PRO A 36 -21.74 -0.03 14.73
C PRO A 36 -21.52 -1.29 13.90
N LEU A 37 -21.46 -1.19 12.58
CA LEU A 37 -21.16 -2.32 11.72
C LEU A 37 -19.73 -2.83 11.95
N LEU A 38 -18.75 -1.93 11.98
CA LEU A 38 -17.34 -2.26 12.28
C LEU A 38 -17.18 -2.80 13.69
N PHE A 39 -17.96 -2.28 14.67
CA PHE A 39 -17.99 -2.82 16.02
C PHE A 39 -18.43 -4.29 16.01
N VAL A 40 -19.55 -4.60 15.37
CA VAL A 40 -20.05 -5.98 15.27
C VAL A 40 -19.02 -6.88 14.59
N PHE A 41 -18.44 -6.47 13.45
CA PHE A 41 -17.42 -7.25 12.75
C PHE A 41 -16.11 -7.41 13.53
N ALA A 42 -15.79 -6.52 14.46
CA ALA A 42 -14.64 -6.68 15.32
C ALA A 42 -14.83 -7.81 16.36
N TRP A 43 -16.05 -8.05 16.83
CA TRP A 43 -16.34 -8.98 17.91
C TRP A 43 -16.88 -10.33 17.46
N ILE A 44 -17.42 -10.46 16.25
CA ILE A 44 -17.85 -11.77 15.75
C ILE A 44 -16.66 -12.71 15.47
N PRO A 45 -16.85 -14.03 15.54
CA PRO A 45 -15.80 -14.98 15.17
C PRO A 45 -15.24 -14.73 13.77
N VAL A 46 -13.92 -14.74 13.66
CA VAL A 46 -13.21 -14.39 12.41
C VAL A 46 -13.66 -15.25 11.23
N CYS A 47 -13.96 -16.53 11.45
CA CYS A 47 -14.45 -17.43 10.41
C CYS A 47 -15.78 -16.97 9.81
N ILE A 48 -16.67 -16.40 10.62
CA ILE A 48 -17.94 -15.84 10.15
C ILE A 48 -17.71 -14.56 9.38
N ARG A 49 -16.88 -13.65 9.93
CA ARG A 49 -16.50 -12.41 9.25
C ARG A 49 -15.87 -12.67 7.88
N ASP A 50 -14.95 -13.62 7.80
CA ASP A 50 -14.27 -13.96 6.55
C ASP A 50 -15.22 -14.62 5.54
N ALA A 51 -16.24 -15.35 6.00
CA ALA A 51 -17.30 -15.84 5.12
C ALA A 51 -18.09 -14.68 4.50
N PHE A 52 -18.43 -13.66 5.29
CA PHE A 52 -19.02 -12.41 4.77
C PHE A 52 -18.08 -11.68 3.81
N GLY A 53 -16.78 -11.60 4.14
CA GLY A 53 -15.77 -10.99 3.27
C GLY A 53 -15.71 -11.66 1.89
N ARG A 54 -15.71 -13.00 1.84
CA ARG A 54 -15.75 -13.75 0.58
C ARG A 54 -17.06 -13.54 -0.20
N LEU A 55 -18.19 -13.48 0.50
CA LEU A 55 -19.48 -13.16 -0.15
C LEU A 55 -19.44 -11.76 -0.78
N LEU A 56 -18.97 -10.76 -0.05
CA LEU A 56 -18.83 -9.40 -0.57
C LEU A 56 -17.85 -9.35 -1.75
N ALA A 57 -16.75 -10.08 -1.68
CA ALA A 57 -15.79 -10.19 -2.78
C ALA A 57 -16.46 -10.70 -4.06
N GLY A 58 -17.32 -11.71 -3.97
CA GLY A 58 -18.09 -12.21 -5.11
C GLY A 58 -19.02 -11.15 -5.73
N ILE A 59 -19.59 -10.26 -4.90
CA ILE A 59 -20.41 -9.13 -5.38
C ILE A 59 -19.52 -8.06 -6.02
N VAL A 60 -18.44 -7.68 -5.34
CA VAL A 60 -17.49 -6.67 -5.82
C VAL A 60 -16.91 -7.06 -7.18
N LEU A 61 -16.50 -8.31 -7.36
CA LEU A 61 -15.98 -8.80 -8.64
C LEU A 61 -16.98 -8.69 -9.81
N LYS A 62 -18.28 -8.80 -9.54
CA LYS A 62 -19.32 -8.64 -10.57
C LYS A 62 -19.54 -7.19 -11.00
N VAL A 63 -19.25 -6.23 -10.10
CA VAL A 63 -19.48 -4.80 -10.35
C VAL A 63 -18.20 -4.00 -10.58
N SER A 64 -17.03 -4.57 -10.24
CA SER A 64 -15.73 -3.92 -10.35
C SER A 64 -15.13 -4.09 -11.75
N GLY A 65 -15.62 -3.33 -12.72
CA GLY A 65 -15.06 -3.35 -14.07
C GLY A 65 -13.62 -2.83 -14.11
N ARG A 66 -13.47 -1.52 -13.91
CA ARG A 66 -12.18 -0.81 -14.11
C ARG A 66 -11.04 -1.21 -13.17
N PRO A 67 -11.22 -1.37 -11.85
CA PRO A 67 -10.15 -1.84 -10.96
C PRO A 67 -9.68 -3.25 -11.30
N ALA A 68 -10.58 -4.17 -11.65
CA ALA A 68 -10.23 -5.52 -12.04
C ALA A 68 -9.39 -5.54 -13.34
N GLU A 69 -9.68 -4.64 -14.28
CA GLU A 69 -8.90 -4.48 -15.50
C GLU A 69 -7.49 -3.93 -15.23
N VAL A 70 -7.33 -2.95 -14.30
CA VAL A 70 -6.00 -2.50 -13.86
C VAL A 70 -5.20 -3.67 -13.28
N ALA A 71 -5.83 -4.48 -12.43
CA ALA A 71 -5.19 -5.66 -11.85
C ALA A 71 -4.77 -6.68 -12.91
N MET A 72 -5.61 -6.89 -13.94
CA MET A 72 -5.29 -7.78 -15.06
C MET A 72 -4.08 -7.26 -15.85
N VAL A 73 -4.01 -5.96 -16.14
CA VAL A 73 -2.84 -5.34 -16.81
C VAL A 73 -1.59 -5.54 -15.96
N ASN A 74 -1.64 -5.24 -14.68
CA ASN A 74 -0.51 -5.43 -13.79
C ASN A 74 -0.01 -6.88 -13.79
N LEU A 75 -0.91 -7.85 -13.68
CA LEU A 75 -0.53 -9.27 -13.69
C LEU A 75 0.03 -9.73 -15.03
N ARG A 76 -0.44 -9.20 -16.15
CA ARG A 76 0.16 -9.47 -17.48
C ARG A 76 1.58 -8.93 -17.59
N ILE A 77 1.88 -7.82 -16.94
CA ILE A 77 3.22 -7.24 -16.89
C ILE A 77 4.12 -8.01 -15.93
N MET A 78 3.63 -8.27 -14.70
CA MET A 78 4.42 -8.84 -13.60
C MET A 78 4.59 -10.35 -13.68
N ARG A 79 3.60 -11.04 -14.25
CA ARG A 79 3.51 -12.52 -14.29
C ARG A 79 3.15 -12.96 -15.70
N LYS A 80 4.10 -12.74 -16.61
CA LYS A 80 3.94 -13.01 -18.07
C LYS A 80 3.66 -14.49 -18.35
N GLU A 81 4.21 -15.38 -17.52
CA GLU A 81 4.10 -16.84 -17.63
C GLU A 81 2.68 -17.38 -17.34
N LEU A 82 1.85 -16.63 -16.63
CA LEU A 82 0.52 -17.10 -16.24
C LEU A 82 -0.50 -16.94 -17.36
N THR A 83 -1.46 -17.84 -17.40
CA THR A 83 -2.66 -17.73 -18.25
C THR A 83 -3.64 -16.68 -17.68
N ASP A 84 -4.54 -16.17 -18.50
CA ASP A 84 -5.58 -15.25 -18.05
C ASP A 84 -6.57 -15.88 -17.05
N ALA A 85 -6.72 -17.21 -17.06
CA ALA A 85 -7.51 -17.91 -16.06
C ALA A 85 -6.84 -17.87 -14.67
N GLU A 86 -5.53 -18.13 -14.63
CA GLU A 86 -4.73 -18.06 -13.39
C GLU A 86 -4.68 -16.61 -12.85
N ARG A 87 -4.52 -15.61 -13.74
CA ARG A 87 -4.56 -14.18 -13.34
C ARG A 87 -5.91 -13.81 -12.74
N ARG A 88 -7.04 -14.27 -13.31
CA ARG A 88 -8.38 -14.06 -12.74
C ARG A 88 -8.52 -14.69 -11.36
N GLU A 89 -7.93 -15.86 -11.15
CA GLU A 89 -7.95 -16.53 -9.85
C GLU A 89 -7.14 -15.73 -8.81
N ILE A 90 -5.98 -15.17 -9.18
CA ILE A 90 -5.19 -14.29 -8.33
C ILE A 90 -6.01 -13.02 -7.97
N ILE A 91 -6.67 -12.40 -8.95
CA ILE A 91 -7.53 -11.23 -8.71
C ILE A 91 -8.66 -11.59 -7.76
N ARG A 92 -9.31 -12.75 -7.93
CA ARG A 92 -10.36 -13.22 -7.04
C ARG A 92 -9.87 -13.34 -5.59
N LYS A 93 -8.73 -14.02 -5.38
CA LYS A 93 -8.11 -14.16 -4.06
C LYS A 93 -7.74 -12.80 -3.47
N SER A 94 -7.17 -11.90 -4.29
CA SER A 94 -6.79 -10.56 -3.87
C SER A 94 -8.00 -9.76 -3.38
N VAL A 95 -9.12 -9.81 -4.08
CA VAL A 95 -10.36 -9.13 -3.65
C VAL A 95 -10.94 -9.76 -2.39
N GLU A 96 -10.88 -11.09 -2.24
CA GLU A 96 -11.31 -11.77 -1.01
C GLU A 96 -10.50 -11.30 0.20
N ILE A 97 -9.17 -11.24 0.08
CA ILE A 97 -8.28 -10.73 1.13
C ILE A 97 -8.62 -9.27 1.45
N GLY A 98 -8.81 -8.45 0.43
CA GLY A 98 -9.20 -7.04 0.59
C GLY A 98 -10.51 -6.86 1.34
N MET A 99 -11.54 -7.67 1.02
CA MET A 99 -12.83 -7.59 1.71
C MET A 99 -12.76 -8.11 3.15
N CYS A 100 -12.01 -9.19 3.41
CA CYS A 100 -11.76 -9.66 4.77
C CYS A 100 -11.01 -8.60 5.59
N GLY A 101 -10.00 -7.95 5.01
CA GLY A 101 -9.27 -6.84 5.61
C GLY A 101 -10.17 -5.64 5.91
N LEU A 102 -11.03 -5.24 4.95
CA LEU A 102 -11.96 -4.14 5.13
C LEU A 102 -12.91 -4.37 6.32
N LEU A 103 -13.50 -5.56 6.44
CA LEU A 103 -14.35 -5.90 7.58
C LEU A 103 -13.60 -5.96 8.90
N ALA A 104 -12.28 -6.15 8.86
CA ALA A 104 -11.42 -6.18 10.03
C ALA A 104 -10.98 -4.79 10.52
N TYR A 105 -11.25 -3.72 9.78
CA TYR A 105 -10.84 -2.36 10.18
C TYR A 105 -11.43 -1.87 11.50
N GLY A 106 -12.46 -2.53 12.02
CA GLY A 106 -12.98 -2.30 13.37
C GLY A 106 -12.10 -2.89 14.48
N GLU A 107 -11.32 -3.95 14.22
CA GLU A 107 -10.48 -4.59 15.24
C GLU A 107 -9.55 -3.59 15.96
N PRO A 108 -8.77 -2.75 15.26
CA PRO A 108 -7.90 -1.78 15.92
C PRO A 108 -8.62 -0.73 16.77
N PHE A 109 -9.91 -0.50 16.57
CA PHE A 109 -10.69 0.44 17.38
C PHE A 109 -11.26 -0.20 18.64
N PHE A 110 -11.84 -1.38 18.48
CA PHE A 110 -12.73 -1.96 19.47
C PHE A 110 -12.12 -3.10 20.28
N LEU A 111 -11.08 -3.77 19.75
CA LEU A 111 -10.46 -4.88 20.47
C LEU A 111 -9.35 -4.40 21.41
N PRO A 112 -9.18 -5.01 22.60
CA PRO A 112 -8.04 -4.72 23.46
C PRO A 112 -6.72 -5.18 22.81
N LYS A 113 -5.61 -4.54 23.21
CA LYS A 113 -4.27 -4.84 22.67
C LYS A 113 -3.93 -6.35 22.74
N SER A 114 -4.28 -7.02 23.84
CA SER A 114 -4.01 -8.44 24.01
C SER A 114 -4.69 -9.33 22.98
N MET A 115 -5.89 -8.98 22.52
CA MET A 115 -6.57 -9.70 21.45
C MET A 115 -5.94 -9.40 20.09
N LEU A 116 -5.58 -8.15 19.82
CA LEU A 116 -4.87 -7.78 18.59
C LEU A 116 -3.52 -8.47 18.48
N MET A 117 -2.76 -8.57 19.57
CA MET A 117 -1.48 -9.30 19.59
C MET A 117 -1.62 -10.77 19.16
N ARG A 118 -2.76 -11.42 19.44
CA ARG A 118 -3.05 -12.79 18.99
C ARG A 118 -3.35 -12.87 17.49
N ARG A 119 -3.73 -11.76 16.88
CA ARG A 119 -4.03 -11.69 15.44
C ARG A 119 -2.77 -11.58 14.58
N TRP A 120 -1.67 -11.09 15.14
CA TRP A 120 -0.42 -10.92 14.44
C TRP A 120 0.51 -12.12 14.63
N ASN A 121 1.13 -12.52 13.54
CA ASN A 121 2.12 -13.59 13.48
C ASN A 121 3.42 -13.03 12.89
N PRO A 122 4.40 -12.63 13.72
CA PRO A 122 5.68 -12.15 13.21
C PRO A 122 6.49 -13.31 12.63
N VAL A 123 6.93 -13.15 11.38
CA VAL A 123 7.79 -14.09 10.65
C VAL A 123 9.12 -13.40 10.38
N GLY A 124 10.25 -14.05 10.69
CA GLY A 124 11.58 -13.44 10.59
C GLY A 124 11.84 -12.38 11.66
N LYS A 125 11.23 -12.56 12.85
CA LYS A 125 11.37 -11.60 13.97
C LYS A 125 12.82 -11.38 14.37
N GLU A 126 13.68 -12.35 14.18
CA GLU A 126 15.13 -12.24 14.41
C GLU A 126 15.77 -11.11 13.61
N TYR A 127 15.33 -10.85 12.38
CA TYR A 127 15.82 -9.74 11.56
C TYR A 127 15.38 -8.37 12.10
N LEU A 128 14.15 -8.31 12.64
CA LEU A 128 13.71 -7.12 13.37
C LEU A 128 14.55 -6.87 14.60
N ASP A 129 14.79 -7.93 15.39
CA ASP A 129 15.58 -7.84 16.62
C ASP A 129 17.04 -7.44 16.33
N GLU A 130 17.64 -7.93 15.23
CA GLU A 130 18.94 -7.49 14.74
C GLU A 130 18.96 -5.99 14.42
N ALA A 131 17.97 -5.50 13.69
CA ALA A 131 17.87 -4.09 13.34
C ALA A 131 17.68 -3.20 14.58
N VAL A 132 16.84 -3.59 15.53
CA VAL A 132 16.61 -2.86 16.79
C VAL A 132 17.90 -2.81 17.63
N LYS A 133 18.68 -3.88 17.68
CA LYS A 133 19.98 -3.92 18.41
C LYS A 133 21.00 -2.91 17.89
N THR A 134 20.86 -2.41 16.65
CA THR A 134 21.75 -1.37 16.13
C THR A 134 21.62 -0.03 16.87
N GLY A 135 20.51 0.19 17.58
CA GLY A 135 20.17 1.45 18.22
C GLY A 135 19.88 2.60 17.22
N LYS A 136 19.89 2.32 15.93
CA LYS A 136 19.63 3.30 14.87
C LYS A 136 18.12 3.40 14.59
N PRO A 137 17.65 4.54 14.05
CA PRO A 137 16.32 4.61 13.45
C PRO A 137 16.17 3.56 12.35
N ILE A 138 14.98 3.02 12.19
CA ILE A 138 14.68 2.03 11.16
C ILE A 138 13.70 2.63 10.15
N ILE A 139 13.98 2.47 8.87
CA ILE A 139 13.02 2.69 7.81
C ILE A 139 12.49 1.32 7.39
N PHE A 140 11.23 1.05 7.71
CA PHE A 140 10.54 -0.15 7.24
C PHE A 140 10.04 0.09 5.82
N MET A 141 10.57 -0.66 4.88
CA MET A 141 10.20 -0.60 3.47
C MET A 141 9.14 -1.66 3.16
N ILE A 142 7.95 -1.22 2.76
CA ILE A 142 6.76 -2.08 2.67
C ILE A 142 6.04 -1.84 1.34
N PRO A 143 5.77 -2.88 0.53
CA PRO A 143 4.90 -2.76 -0.63
C PRO A 143 3.43 -2.56 -0.21
N HIS A 144 2.63 -1.92 -1.06
CA HIS A 144 1.20 -1.73 -0.84
C HIS A 144 0.47 -3.07 -0.86
N THR A 145 0.10 -3.58 0.30
CA THR A 145 -0.76 -4.76 0.46
C THR A 145 -2.10 -4.37 1.07
N TRP A 146 -3.09 -5.26 0.97
CA TRP A 146 -4.42 -5.03 1.56
C TRP A 146 -4.41 -4.79 3.06
N THR A 147 -3.39 -5.23 3.76
CA THR A 147 -3.29 -5.20 5.23
C THR A 147 -2.12 -4.36 5.74
N ILE A 148 -1.69 -3.37 4.94
CA ILE A 148 -0.53 -2.53 5.26
C ILE A 148 -0.61 -1.87 6.65
N ASP A 149 -1.78 -1.38 7.06
CA ASP A 149 -1.95 -0.74 8.36
C ASP A 149 -1.68 -1.70 9.53
N CYS A 150 -1.87 -3.02 9.32
CA CYS A 150 -1.62 -4.03 10.34
C CYS A 150 -0.15 -4.09 10.78
N CYS A 151 0.80 -3.93 9.87
CA CYS A 151 2.23 -3.90 10.21
C CYS A 151 2.59 -2.69 11.07
N GLY A 152 2.14 -1.50 10.66
CA GLY A 152 2.41 -0.27 11.42
C GLY A 152 1.83 -0.34 12.83
N LEU A 153 0.62 -0.90 12.97
CA LEU A 153 -0.02 -1.12 14.26
C LEU A 153 0.73 -2.15 15.11
N TYR A 154 1.18 -3.27 14.51
CA TYR A 154 1.98 -4.26 15.21
C TYR A 154 3.26 -3.64 15.76
N LEU A 155 4.03 -2.94 14.92
CA LEU A 155 5.29 -2.31 15.31
C LEU A 155 5.07 -1.30 16.45
N SER A 156 4.08 -0.43 16.34
CA SER A 156 3.73 0.52 17.41
C SER A 156 3.27 -0.19 18.68
N ALA A 157 2.53 -1.30 18.55
CA ALA A 157 2.05 -2.07 19.69
C ALA A 157 3.18 -2.76 20.46
N ILE A 158 4.27 -3.16 19.80
CA ILE A 158 5.46 -3.74 20.46
C ILE A 158 6.44 -2.70 20.98
N GLY A 159 6.13 -1.40 20.88
CA GLY A 159 6.93 -0.32 21.43
C GLY A 159 7.89 0.34 20.44
N LEU A 160 7.72 0.10 19.15
CA LEU A 160 8.45 0.80 18.08
C LEU A 160 7.53 1.88 17.49
N PRO A 161 7.67 3.17 17.90
CA PRO A 161 6.76 4.22 17.43
C PRO A 161 6.97 4.51 15.96
N MET A 162 5.89 4.45 15.17
CA MET A 162 5.93 4.63 13.72
C MET A 162 5.63 6.06 13.29
N THR A 163 6.44 6.57 12.41
CA THR A 163 6.13 7.75 11.61
C THR A 163 5.65 7.28 10.24
N THR A 164 4.58 7.88 9.71
CA THR A 164 4.13 7.61 8.34
C THR A 164 3.66 8.90 7.67
N MET A 165 3.53 8.84 6.35
CA MET A 165 2.92 9.91 5.55
C MET A 165 1.65 9.39 4.91
N MET A 166 0.61 10.20 4.90
CA MET A 166 -0.63 9.89 4.22
C MET A 166 -1.09 11.04 3.31
N HIS A 167 -1.86 10.72 2.31
CA HIS A 167 -2.57 11.72 1.55
C HIS A 167 -3.96 11.93 2.17
N SER A 168 -4.33 13.19 2.41
CA SER A 168 -5.66 13.51 2.91
C SER A 168 -6.74 13.08 1.95
N SER A 169 -7.76 12.46 2.48
CA SER A 169 -8.98 12.23 1.76
C SER A 169 -9.78 13.54 1.61
N ARG A 170 -10.88 13.50 0.87
CA ARG A 170 -11.81 14.64 0.79
C ARG A 170 -12.83 14.63 1.94
N ASN A 171 -12.64 13.78 2.94
CA ASN A 171 -13.58 13.56 4.02
C ASN A 171 -12.86 13.56 5.37
N ASP A 172 -13.03 14.65 6.12
CA ASP A 172 -12.34 14.89 7.39
C ASP A 172 -12.63 13.80 8.44
N LEU A 173 -13.83 13.22 8.46
CA LEU A 173 -14.17 12.13 9.38
C LEU A 173 -13.43 10.84 9.00
N MET A 174 -13.29 10.55 7.71
CA MET A 174 -12.52 9.40 7.26
C MET A 174 -11.04 9.58 7.59
N ASP A 175 -10.49 10.79 7.40
CA ASP A 175 -9.12 11.12 7.77
C ASP A 175 -8.91 10.98 9.28
N TRP A 176 -9.84 11.47 10.10
CA TRP A 176 -9.80 11.28 11.54
C TRP A 176 -9.81 9.79 11.91
N TYR A 177 -10.72 9.01 11.32
CA TYR A 177 -10.83 7.57 11.57
C TYR A 177 -9.51 6.85 11.26
N MET A 178 -8.96 7.05 10.06
CA MET A 178 -7.73 6.39 9.63
C MET A 178 -6.51 6.80 10.48
N ASN A 179 -6.41 8.09 10.83
CA ASN A 179 -5.29 8.58 11.64
C ASN A 179 -5.41 8.15 13.10
N ARG A 180 -6.61 8.17 13.67
CA ARG A 180 -6.88 7.64 15.00
C ARG A 180 -6.49 6.17 15.13
N LEU A 181 -6.77 5.39 14.08
CA LEU A 181 -6.35 3.99 14.00
C LEU A 181 -4.82 3.88 14.00
N ARG A 182 -4.13 4.61 13.13
CA ARG A 182 -2.67 4.56 12.99
C ARG A 182 -1.93 5.05 14.23
N LEU A 183 -2.48 6.02 14.92
CA LEU A 183 -1.92 6.61 16.14
C LEU A 183 -2.29 5.87 17.42
N ARG A 184 -3.08 4.79 17.34
CA ARG A 184 -3.61 4.09 18.53
C ARG A 184 -2.54 3.69 19.55
N PHE A 185 -1.37 3.28 19.11
CA PHE A 185 -0.27 2.86 19.98
C PHE A 185 0.91 3.82 19.95
N GLY A 186 0.66 5.08 19.58
CA GLY A 186 1.65 6.13 19.42
C GLY A 186 2.19 6.24 18.00
N GLY A 187 3.12 7.16 17.81
CA GLY A 187 3.70 7.48 16.50
C GLY A 187 3.31 8.86 15.99
N LYS A 188 3.58 9.12 14.72
CA LYS A 188 3.30 10.39 14.06
C LYS A 188 2.80 10.16 12.64
N VAL A 189 1.82 10.95 12.22
CA VAL A 189 1.31 10.95 10.84
C VAL A 189 1.48 12.34 10.25
N PHE A 190 2.15 12.44 9.11
CA PHE A 190 2.33 13.68 8.38
C PHE A 190 1.61 13.63 7.04
N GLU A 191 1.26 14.83 6.52
CA GLU A 191 0.68 14.92 5.19
C GLU A 191 1.71 14.64 4.10
N ARG A 192 1.32 13.83 3.13
CA ARG A 192 2.10 13.59 1.92
C ARG A 192 2.05 14.85 1.03
N GLY A 193 3.20 15.29 0.54
CA GLY A 193 3.37 16.54 -0.20
C GLY A 193 3.89 17.68 0.66
N ALA A 194 3.95 17.51 1.98
CA ALA A 194 4.75 18.34 2.85
C ALA A 194 6.26 18.05 2.66
N SER A 195 7.08 18.90 3.23
CA SER A 195 8.53 18.67 3.30
C SER A 195 8.85 17.33 4.01
N LEU A 196 9.94 16.67 3.64
CA LEU A 196 10.46 15.49 4.38
C LEU A 196 11.12 15.86 5.71
N ARG A 197 11.30 17.16 6.00
CA ARG A 197 11.92 17.62 7.26
C ARG A 197 11.24 17.07 8.51
N PRO A 198 9.90 17.02 8.63
CA PRO A 198 9.24 16.43 9.79
C PRO A 198 9.56 14.94 9.97
N VAL A 199 9.64 14.17 8.88
CA VAL A 199 10.01 12.76 8.91
C VAL A 199 11.44 12.58 9.40
N ILE A 200 12.40 13.36 8.85
CA ILE A 200 13.81 13.33 9.26
C ILE A 200 13.96 13.71 10.75
N ARG A 201 13.23 14.73 11.20
CA ARG A 201 13.19 15.12 12.62
C ARG A 201 12.67 13.98 13.48
N SER A 202 11.56 13.36 13.08
CA SER A 202 10.96 12.26 13.81
C SER A 202 11.89 11.05 13.92
N LEU A 203 12.63 10.70 12.86
CA LEU A 203 13.66 9.66 12.89
C LEU A 203 14.79 10.00 13.89
N ARG A 204 15.23 11.26 13.93
CA ARG A 204 16.26 11.72 14.88
C ARG A 204 15.77 11.73 16.33
N GLU A 205 14.48 11.81 16.56
CA GLU A 205 13.83 11.71 17.88
C GLU A 205 13.65 10.24 18.32
N GLY A 206 14.11 9.27 17.54
CA GLY A 206 14.04 7.84 17.86
C GLY A 206 12.78 7.14 17.37
N ASN A 207 11.93 7.81 16.59
CA ASN A 207 10.84 7.13 15.89
C ASN A 207 11.39 6.36 14.67
N HIS A 208 10.58 5.45 14.14
CA HIS A 208 10.87 4.68 12.94
C HIS A 208 9.96 5.15 11.80
N PHE A 209 10.37 4.96 10.55
CA PHE A 209 9.59 5.41 9.40
C PHE A 209 8.98 4.25 8.63
N TYR A 210 7.68 4.33 8.40
CA TYR A 210 6.89 3.39 7.64
C TYR A 210 6.80 3.90 6.20
N TYR A 211 7.56 3.31 5.29
CA TYR A 211 7.77 3.81 3.93
C TYR A 211 7.25 2.85 2.86
N LEU A 212 6.40 3.35 1.99
CA LEU A 212 5.82 2.62 0.87
C LEU A 212 6.41 3.16 -0.44
N PRO A 213 7.36 2.44 -1.07
CA PRO A 213 8.13 2.94 -2.21
C PRO A 213 7.50 2.67 -3.58
N ASP A 214 6.48 1.84 -3.65
CA ASP A 214 6.03 1.15 -4.85
C ASP A 214 4.94 1.88 -5.64
N GLU A 215 4.40 2.97 -5.13
CA GLU A 215 3.44 3.78 -5.88
C GLU A 215 4.13 4.60 -6.99
N ASP A 216 3.49 4.65 -8.15
CA ASP A 216 3.89 5.53 -9.24
C ASP A 216 3.19 6.89 -9.07
N LEU A 217 3.95 7.92 -8.69
CA LEU A 217 3.43 9.24 -8.34
C LEU A 217 3.16 10.14 -9.55
N GLY A 218 3.47 9.68 -10.75
CA GLY A 218 3.30 10.47 -11.97
C GLY A 218 4.57 11.23 -12.38
N LYS A 219 4.44 11.95 -13.51
CA LYS A 219 5.57 12.62 -14.19
C LYS A 219 6.14 13.82 -13.41
N ASP A 220 5.38 14.36 -12.46
CA ASP A 220 5.80 15.53 -11.69
C ASP A 220 6.82 15.20 -10.59
N TYR A 221 7.08 13.90 -10.36
CA TYR A 221 8.04 13.44 -9.38
C TYR A 221 9.29 12.87 -10.03
N PRO A 222 10.50 13.36 -9.66
CA PRO A 222 11.75 12.80 -10.15
C PRO A 222 11.84 11.30 -9.83
N SER A 223 11.99 10.49 -10.87
CA SER A 223 12.00 9.04 -10.74
C SER A 223 13.10 8.42 -11.59
N LEU A 224 13.66 7.33 -11.10
CA LEU A 224 14.55 6.44 -11.84
C LEU A 224 13.70 5.34 -12.49
N PHE A 225 14.02 5.00 -13.74
CA PHE A 225 13.33 3.91 -14.45
C PHE A 225 14.14 2.62 -14.29
N VAL A 226 13.81 1.86 -13.25
CA VAL A 226 14.46 0.59 -12.92
C VAL A 226 13.46 -0.56 -12.97
N PRO A 227 13.92 -1.80 -13.19
CA PRO A 227 13.01 -2.96 -13.29
C PRO A 227 12.19 -3.18 -12.02
N LEU A 228 10.92 -3.52 -12.21
CA LEU A 228 10.04 -4.19 -11.25
C LEU A 228 9.32 -5.31 -12.01
N PHE A 229 9.50 -6.55 -11.61
CA PHE A 229 9.06 -7.75 -12.35
C PHE A 229 9.51 -7.71 -13.82
N GLY A 230 10.79 -7.38 -14.04
CA GLY A 230 11.40 -7.34 -15.36
C GLY A 230 10.98 -6.16 -16.25
N THR A 231 10.09 -5.30 -15.82
CA THR A 231 9.60 -4.14 -16.59
C THR A 231 10.01 -2.82 -15.94
N LYS A 232 10.56 -1.88 -16.71
CA LYS A 232 10.93 -0.55 -16.20
C LYS A 232 9.74 0.14 -15.53
N LYS A 233 9.92 0.57 -14.28
CA LYS A 233 8.96 1.30 -13.47
C LYS A 233 9.58 2.60 -12.99
N ALA A 234 8.79 3.68 -12.95
CA ALA A 234 9.19 4.92 -12.29
C ALA A 234 9.30 4.68 -10.77
N THR A 235 10.53 4.71 -10.26
CA THR A 235 10.87 4.42 -8.86
C THR A 235 11.54 5.65 -8.25
N LEU A 236 11.02 6.14 -7.11
CA LEU A 236 11.59 7.30 -6.42
C LEU A 236 12.95 6.94 -5.81
N ASP A 237 13.93 7.83 -5.94
CA ASP A 237 15.24 7.71 -5.30
C ASP A 237 15.26 8.29 -3.87
N MET A 238 14.12 8.26 -3.20
CA MET A 238 13.93 8.90 -1.89
C MET A 238 14.53 8.07 -0.75
N LEU A 239 14.42 6.75 -0.79
CA LEU A 239 14.85 5.86 0.28
C LEU A 239 16.36 5.99 0.60
N PRO A 240 17.27 5.95 -0.40
CA PRO A 240 18.69 6.14 -0.15
C PRO A 240 18.99 7.49 0.51
N LYS A 241 18.36 8.56 0.04
CA LYS A 241 18.54 9.92 0.59
C LYS A 241 18.10 10.01 2.04
N LEU A 242 16.92 9.44 2.35
CA LEU A 242 16.41 9.41 3.72
C LEU A 242 17.30 8.61 4.64
N ALA A 243 17.73 7.42 4.24
CA ALA A 243 18.63 6.57 5.02
C ALA A 243 19.95 7.30 5.32
N LYS A 244 20.55 7.96 4.31
CA LYS A 244 21.79 8.72 4.46
C LYS A 244 21.66 9.88 5.45
N VAL A 245 20.60 10.70 5.31
CA VAL A 245 20.44 11.92 6.14
C VAL A 245 20.02 11.59 7.57
N SER A 246 19.29 10.51 7.79
CA SER A 246 18.83 10.09 9.12
C SER A 246 19.78 9.12 9.82
N GLY A 247 20.70 8.49 9.10
CA GLY A 247 21.53 7.40 9.62
C GLY A 247 20.74 6.11 9.87
N ALA A 248 19.52 6.01 9.32
CA ALA A 248 18.64 4.87 9.53
C ALA A 248 19.12 3.63 8.78
N VAL A 249 18.83 2.45 9.36
CA VAL A 249 18.91 1.17 8.66
C VAL A 249 17.57 0.91 7.94
N VAL A 250 17.62 0.13 6.86
CA VAL A 250 16.42 -0.21 6.08
C VAL A 250 16.07 -1.67 6.27
N VAL A 251 14.84 -1.96 6.67
CA VAL A 251 14.31 -3.32 6.85
C VAL A 251 13.15 -3.53 5.88
N PRO A 252 13.29 -4.41 4.88
CA PRO A 252 12.16 -4.81 4.07
C PRO A 252 11.17 -5.62 4.91
N MET A 253 9.88 -5.37 4.72
CA MET A 253 8.82 -6.12 5.41
C MET A 253 7.55 -6.20 4.59
N LEU A 254 6.67 -7.12 4.96
CA LEU A 254 5.40 -7.34 4.29
C LEU A 254 4.29 -7.61 5.31
N ALA A 255 3.12 -7.03 5.06
CA ALA A 255 1.88 -7.39 5.75
C ALA A 255 1.04 -8.29 4.84
N THR A 256 0.66 -9.46 5.32
CA THR A 256 -0.25 -10.35 4.59
C THR A 256 -1.37 -10.84 5.49
N TYR A 257 -2.52 -11.15 4.90
CA TYR A 257 -3.58 -11.87 5.57
C TYR A 257 -3.60 -13.32 5.14
N ASN A 258 -3.30 -14.20 6.08
CA ASN A 258 -3.33 -15.64 5.85
C ASN A 258 -4.76 -16.16 6.01
N MET A 259 -5.38 -16.56 4.91
CA MET A 259 -6.78 -17.01 4.85
C MET A 259 -7.01 -18.37 5.55
N GLU A 260 -5.95 -19.18 5.75
CA GLU A 260 -6.04 -20.47 6.43
C GLU A 260 -5.99 -20.30 7.94
N THR A 261 -4.97 -19.60 8.43
CA THR A 261 -4.79 -19.34 9.86
C THR A 261 -5.66 -18.20 10.36
N ARG A 262 -6.21 -17.38 9.45
CA ARG A 262 -7.00 -16.16 9.70
C ARG A 262 -6.26 -15.17 10.59
N ARG A 263 -4.93 -15.06 10.38
CA ARG A 263 -4.03 -14.16 11.09
C ARG A 263 -3.30 -13.26 10.10
N TYR A 264 -2.74 -12.18 10.61
CA TYR A 264 -1.87 -11.30 9.82
C TYR A 264 -0.43 -11.75 9.99
N ASP A 265 0.20 -12.20 8.91
CA ASP A 265 1.62 -12.48 8.92
C ASP A 265 2.37 -11.16 8.70
N VAL A 266 3.23 -10.81 9.65
CA VAL A 266 4.11 -9.64 9.62
C VAL A 266 5.51 -10.17 9.33
N VAL A 267 5.87 -10.15 8.04
CA VAL A 267 7.10 -10.75 7.54
C VAL A 267 8.21 -9.71 7.53
N PHE A 268 9.35 -10.07 8.10
CA PHE A 268 10.56 -9.24 8.07
C PHE A 268 11.65 -9.94 7.27
N GLU A 269 12.37 -9.19 6.45
CA GLU A 269 13.63 -9.63 5.83
C GLU A 269 14.83 -8.97 6.55
N ARG A 270 16.01 -9.47 6.26
CA ARG A 270 17.25 -8.90 6.80
C ARG A 270 17.40 -7.45 6.35
N MET A 271 17.84 -6.59 7.28
CA MET A 271 18.16 -5.20 6.96
C MET A 271 19.19 -5.11 5.84
N TYR A 272 19.12 -4.04 5.05
CA TYR A 272 20.08 -3.80 3.98
C TYR A 272 21.49 -3.58 4.55
N ASP A 273 22.42 -4.39 4.06
CA ASP A 273 23.85 -4.17 4.32
C ASP A 273 24.44 -3.22 3.26
N GLY A 274 25.36 -2.33 3.68
CA GLY A 274 26.01 -1.37 2.79
C GLY A 274 25.04 -0.40 2.09
N PHE A 275 23.91 -0.04 2.74
CA PHE A 275 22.92 0.87 2.17
C PHE A 275 22.90 2.23 2.89
N PRO A 276 22.84 3.36 2.15
CA PRO A 276 22.87 3.45 0.68
C PRO A 276 24.26 3.16 0.11
N SER A 277 24.29 2.59 -1.11
CA SER A 277 25.54 2.21 -1.78
C SER A 277 26.31 3.40 -2.36
N GLY A 278 25.65 4.51 -2.56
CA GLY A 278 26.16 5.69 -3.28
C GLY A 278 25.77 5.72 -4.76
N ASP A 279 25.22 4.62 -5.30
CA ASP A 279 24.60 4.55 -6.62
C ASP A 279 23.07 4.49 -6.46
N ASN A 280 22.40 5.59 -6.76
CA ASN A 280 20.95 5.69 -6.61
C ASN A 280 20.20 4.69 -7.50
N THR A 281 20.74 4.32 -8.67
CA THR A 281 20.12 3.36 -9.57
C THR A 281 20.20 1.95 -8.99
N ALA A 282 21.37 1.54 -8.53
CA ALA A 282 21.59 0.25 -7.88
C ALA A 282 20.74 0.12 -6.61
N ASP A 283 20.62 1.19 -5.83
CA ASP A 283 19.79 1.23 -4.63
C ASP A 283 18.29 1.11 -4.95
N ALA A 284 17.81 1.77 -6.00
CA ALA A 284 16.42 1.67 -6.47
C ALA A 284 16.11 0.26 -7.02
N GLU A 285 17.03 -0.35 -7.77
CA GLU A 285 16.90 -1.74 -8.21
C GLU A 285 16.86 -2.72 -7.04
N ARG A 286 17.72 -2.53 -6.05
CA ARG A 286 17.72 -3.35 -4.83
C ARG A 286 16.38 -3.28 -4.12
N MET A 287 15.81 -2.08 -4.01
CA MET A 287 14.50 -1.86 -3.42
C MET A 287 13.40 -2.62 -4.18
N ASN A 288 13.37 -2.52 -5.52
CA ASN A 288 12.40 -3.24 -6.34
C ASN A 288 12.56 -4.76 -6.22
N ARG A 289 13.80 -5.28 -6.26
CA ARG A 289 14.07 -6.72 -6.03
C ARG A 289 13.56 -7.21 -4.67
N SER A 290 13.68 -6.40 -3.62
CA SER A 290 13.12 -6.79 -2.31
C SER A 290 11.59 -6.82 -2.34
N ILE A 291 10.93 -5.92 -3.07
CA ILE A 291 9.48 -5.99 -3.27
C ILE A 291 9.09 -7.30 -3.98
N GLU A 292 9.82 -7.67 -5.02
CA GLU A 292 9.61 -8.93 -5.76
C GLU A 292 9.78 -10.15 -4.85
N SER A 293 10.87 -10.20 -4.06
CA SER A 293 11.14 -11.27 -3.08
C SER A 293 10.02 -11.38 -2.04
N LEU A 294 9.61 -10.27 -1.45
CA LEU A 294 8.54 -10.23 -0.46
C LEU A 294 7.19 -10.73 -1.02
N LEU A 295 6.93 -10.51 -2.29
CA LEU A 295 5.68 -10.90 -2.97
C LEU A 295 5.75 -12.28 -3.64
N GLU A 296 6.91 -12.95 -3.63
CA GLU A 296 7.05 -14.27 -4.22
C GLU A 296 6.10 -15.28 -3.56
N GLY A 297 5.32 -15.98 -4.39
CA GLY A 297 4.32 -16.95 -3.92
C GLY A 297 3.09 -16.35 -3.23
N ARG A 298 2.96 -15.00 -3.18
CA ARG A 298 1.86 -14.31 -2.50
C ARG A 298 1.43 -13.00 -3.18
N ILE A 299 1.51 -12.95 -4.50
CA ILE A 299 1.20 -11.75 -5.31
C ILE A 299 -0.27 -11.29 -5.15
N GLU A 300 -1.18 -12.15 -4.73
CA GLU A 300 -2.57 -11.82 -4.41
C GLU A 300 -2.72 -10.89 -3.20
N GLN A 301 -1.68 -10.77 -2.37
CA GLN A 301 -1.65 -9.82 -1.25
C GLN A 301 -1.42 -8.38 -1.72
N TYR A 302 -0.85 -8.20 -2.91
CA TYR A 302 -0.50 -6.90 -3.46
C TYR A 302 -1.75 -6.11 -3.88
N MET A 303 -1.75 -4.80 -3.71
CA MET A 303 -2.85 -3.93 -4.17
C MET A 303 -2.83 -3.77 -5.70
N LEU A 304 -3.15 -4.86 -6.40
CA LEU A 304 -3.05 -4.97 -7.86
C LEU A 304 -3.88 -3.94 -8.65
N PHE A 305 -4.79 -3.20 -8.02
CA PHE A 305 -5.57 -2.14 -8.66
C PHE A 305 -4.85 -0.77 -8.72
N LEU A 306 -3.66 -0.64 -8.12
CA LEU A 306 -2.80 0.53 -8.27
C LEU A 306 -2.10 0.50 -9.64
N ARG A 307 -1.86 1.68 -10.22
CA ARG A 307 -1.22 1.80 -11.54
C ARG A 307 0.29 1.91 -11.38
N PHE A 308 0.98 0.79 -11.26
CA PHE A 308 2.42 0.75 -10.97
C PHE A 308 3.30 1.20 -12.13
N TYR A 309 2.81 1.18 -13.37
CA TYR A 309 3.57 1.44 -14.59
C TYR A 309 2.99 2.61 -15.41
N GLN A 310 2.30 3.57 -14.77
CA GLN A 310 1.65 4.66 -15.48
C GLN A 310 2.63 5.69 -16.04
N THR A 311 3.77 5.91 -15.38
CA THR A 311 4.81 6.83 -15.83
C THR A 311 5.85 6.07 -16.62
N ARG A 312 6.10 6.52 -17.85
CA ARG A 312 7.03 5.86 -18.76
C ARG A 312 8.23 6.77 -19.08
N PRO A 313 9.40 6.17 -19.42
CA PRO A 313 10.54 6.93 -19.90
C PRO A 313 10.17 7.87 -21.04
N GLU A 314 10.88 9.00 -21.16
CA GLU A 314 10.68 9.95 -22.24
C GLU A 314 10.91 9.27 -23.60
N GLY A 315 10.00 9.52 -24.53
CA GLY A 315 10.05 8.92 -25.88
C GLY A 315 9.44 7.53 -25.99
N GLU A 316 9.11 6.86 -24.88
CA GLU A 316 8.41 5.59 -24.89
C GLU A 316 6.92 5.80 -25.15
N LYS A 317 6.39 5.13 -26.20
CA LYS A 317 4.97 5.25 -26.58
C LYS A 317 4.04 4.27 -25.90
N TRP A 318 4.59 3.32 -25.14
CA TRP A 318 3.79 2.31 -24.46
C TRP A 318 3.07 2.91 -23.24
N GLU A 319 1.73 2.86 -23.25
CA GLU A 319 0.87 3.35 -22.18
C GLU A 319 -0.02 2.20 -21.67
N PRO A 320 0.42 1.39 -20.71
CA PRO A 320 -0.26 0.16 -20.30
C PRO A 320 -1.71 0.36 -19.82
N TYR A 321 -2.05 1.57 -19.37
CA TYR A 321 -3.39 1.89 -18.87
C TYR A 321 -4.15 2.88 -19.76
N TYR A 322 -3.69 3.16 -20.97
CA TYR A 322 -4.29 4.17 -21.87
C TYR A 322 -5.80 3.95 -22.03
N TRP A 323 -6.22 2.75 -22.37
CA TRP A 323 -7.62 2.39 -22.60
C TRP A 323 -8.48 2.38 -21.32
N LEU A 324 -7.89 2.47 -20.12
CA LEU A 324 -8.54 2.69 -18.83
C LEU A 324 -8.69 4.18 -18.49
N SER A 325 -8.27 5.11 -19.36
CA SER A 325 -8.50 6.53 -19.19
C SER A 325 -10.01 6.81 -19.08
N ARG A 326 -10.40 7.94 -18.41
CA ARG A 326 -11.82 8.30 -18.26
C ARG A 326 -12.52 8.42 -19.61
N GLU A 327 -11.83 8.95 -20.61
CA GLU A 327 -12.36 9.16 -21.96
C GLU A 327 -12.63 7.83 -22.66
N MET A 328 -11.64 6.93 -22.69
CA MET A 328 -11.80 5.63 -23.32
C MET A 328 -12.85 4.77 -22.61
N TRP A 329 -12.90 4.84 -21.27
CA TRP A 329 -13.93 4.15 -20.50
C TRP A 329 -15.34 4.63 -20.87
N ARG A 330 -15.54 5.95 -21.04
CA ARG A 330 -16.84 6.50 -21.49
C ARG A 330 -17.19 6.04 -22.91
N ARG A 331 -16.22 6.00 -23.82
CA ARG A 331 -16.42 5.52 -25.22
C ARG A 331 -16.86 4.04 -25.21
N ARG A 332 -16.23 3.19 -24.42
CA ARG A 332 -16.62 1.77 -24.28
C ARG A 332 -18.03 1.62 -23.70
N ALA A 333 -18.35 2.36 -22.65
CA ALA A 333 -19.69 2.34 -22.05
C ALA A 333 -20.79 2.82 -23.02
N ALA A 334 -20.44 3.64 -24.00
CA ALA A 334 -21.33 4.09 -25.07
C ALA A 334 -21.40 3.11 -26.28
N GLY A 335 -20.82 1.89 -26.16
CA GLY A 335 -20.85 0.88 -27.21
C GLY A 335 -19.77 1.03 -28.29
N GLY A 336 -18.79 1.92 -28.10
CA GLY A 336 -17.63 2.04 -28.98
C GLY A 336 -16.70 0.84 -28.85
N LYS A 337 -16.25 0.28 -29.97
CA LYS A 337 -15.18 -0.73 -29.97
C LYS A 337 -13.87 -0.06 -29.58
N PRO A 338 -13.05 -0.66 -28.71
CA PRO A 338 -11.71 -0.15 -28.46
C PRO A 338 -10.87 -0.36 -29.72
N GLU A 339 -10.48 0.71 -30.36
CA GLU A 339 -9.27 0.66 -31.17
C GLU A 339 -8.10 0.58 -30.20
N ASP A 340 -7.39 -0.54 -30.22
CA ASP A 340 -6.34 -0.83 -29.26
C ASP A 340 -4.94 -0.62 -29.88
N PRO A 341 -4.37 0.59 -29.75
CA PRO A 341 -2.99 0.82 -30.20
C PRO A 341 -1.94 0.39 -29.15
N ALA A 342 -2.32 0.21 -27.89
CA ALA A 342 -1.35 0.16 -26.80
C ALA A 342 -0.85 -1.25 -26.48
N ILE A 343 -1.60 -2.28 -26.83
CA ILE A 343 -1.19 -3.68 -26.58
C ILE A 343 -0.26 -4.19 -27.69
N SER A 344 -0.37 -3.62 -28.88
CA SER A 344 0.50 -3.99 -30.03
C SER A 344 1.93 -3.47 -29.89
N THR A 345 2.22 -2.60 -28.92
CA THR A 345 3.51 -1.92 -28.75
C THR A 345 4.14 -2.12 -27.39
N MET A 346 3.83 -3.24 -26.68
CA MET A 346 4.73 -3.65 -25.60
C MET A 346 6.14 -3.71 -26.19
N PRO A 347 7.15 -3.08 -25.54
CA PRO A 347 8.53 -3.27 -25.96
C PRO A 347 8.75 -4.78 -26.09
N GLU A 348 9.14 -5.24 -27.27
CA GLU A 348 9.57 -6.61 -27.44
C GLU A 348 10.78 -6.77 -26.51
N ASP A 349 10.58 -7.43 -25.36
CA ASP A 349 11.71 -8.05 -24.71
C ASP A 349 12.30 -8.96 -25.80
N GLU A 350 13.61 -9.03 -25.92
CA GLU A 350 14.31 -9.88 -26.89
C GLU A 350 13.99 -11.38 -26.74
N GLY A 351 12.80 -11.73 -26.32
CA GLY A 351 12.23 -13.04 -26.07
C GLY A 351 10.73 -13.11 -26.37
N GLY A 352 10.41 -13.06 -27.64
CA GLY A 352 9.15 -13.03 -28.34
C GLY A 352 7.91 -13.71 -27.75
N GLY A 353 6.79 -13.02 -27.90
CA GLY A 353 5.44 -13.55 -27.78
C GLY A 353 4.38 -12.47 -27.88
N LYS A 354 3.74 -12.35 -29.02
CA LYS A 354 2.58 -11.45 -29.21
C LYS A 354 1.45 -11.85 -28.26
N VAL A 355 1.16 -11.01 -27.27
CA VAL A 355 0.00 -11.18 -26.41
C VAL A 355 -1.23 -10.61 -27.12
N ARG A 356 -2.12 -11.48 -27.61
CA ARG A 356 -3.48 -11.08 -28.02
C ARG A 356 -4.37 -11.10 -26.79
N ILE A 357 -5.16 -10.03 -26.59
CA ILE A 357 -6.20 -9.91 -25.58
C ILE A 357 -7.48 -10.61 -26.06
#